data_8efec261f4d6ec292cfd5712e7d8e0fc
#
_entry.id   8efec261f4d6ec292cfd5712e7d8e0fc
#
_cell.length_a   1.000
_cell.length_b   1.000
_cell.length_c   1.000
_cell.angle_alpha   90.00
_cell.angle_beta   90.00
_cell.angle_gamma   90.00
#
_symmetry.space_group_name_H-M   'P 1'
#
loop_
_entity.id
_entity.type
_entity.pdbx_description
1 polymer ?
#
loop_
_entity_poly.entity_id
_entity_poly.type
_entity_poly.pdbx_seq_one_letter_code
_entity_poly.pdbx_strand_id
1 'polypeptide(L)'
;MLSASKYDDCNPYYIGKTIPPDIKDNPQNEAYVLFTEMIAQHFDGIWAYIDSITDKYQADSGLNDGISKELVFNALTERGIRAYSQFENSSIYEYLLGDDGSGTFQYESTDGSTMVSASNAGSIPKGDITKEIWKRLYHNAPYLLKTKGTERGLKALIATYGIPESVLHVKEYGGPSQDKTGF
;
A
#
# COMPACT_ATOMS: atom_id res chain seq x y z
N MET A 1 -1.13 0.43 22.04
CA MET A 1 -1.97 1.55 21.54
C MET A 1 -2.30 2.45 22.72
N LEU A 2 -1.92 3.72 22.65
CA LEU A 2 -2.48 4.72 23.55
C LEU A 2 -3.97 4.85 23.21
N SER A 3 -4.85 4.86 24.20
CA SER A 3 -6.27 5.11 23.94
C SER A 3 -6.43 6.51 23.34
N ALA A 4 -7.37 6.73 22.44
CA ALA A 4 -7.67 8.03 21.83
C ALA A 4 -7.78 9.14 22.89
N SER A 5 -8.49 8.85 23.99
CA SER A 5 -8.62 9.76 25.13
C SER A 5 -7.29 10.20 25.71
N LYS A 6 -6.31 9.30 25.84
CA LYS A 6 -4.99 9.66 26.38
C LYS A 6 -4.17 10.49 25.38
N TYR A 7 -4.39 10.30 24.09
CA TYR A 7 -3.79 11.14 23.06
C TYR A 7 -4.34 12.56 23.14
N ASP A 8 -5.66 12.71 23.23
CA ASP A 8 -6.32 14.02 23.36
C ASP A 8 -5.92 14.76 24.64
N ASP A 9 -5.80 14.04 25.75
CA ASP A 9 -5.30 14.59 27.01
C ASP A 9 -3.86 15.13 26.91
N CYS A 10 -3.03 14.49 26.11
CA CYS A 10 -1.63 14.91 25.91
C CYS A 10 -1.48 15.95 24.80
N ASN A 11 -2.43 16.07 23.88
CA ASN A 11 -2.36 16.98 22.75
C ASN A 11 -2.54 18.45 23.22
N PRO A 12 -1.52 19.34 23.04
CA PRO A 12 -1.66 20.75 23.43
C PRO A 12 -2.64 21.52 22.54
N TYR A 13 -2.92 21.03 21.35
CA TYR A 13 -3.81 21.66 20.36
C TYR A 13 -5.23 21.13 20.39
N TYR A 14 -5.55 20.25 21.36
CA TYR A 14 -6.92 19.75 21.50
C TYR A 14 -7.88 20.91 21.77
N ILE A 15 -8.91 21.02 20.94
CA ILE A 15 -9.84 22.18 20.95
C ILE A 15 -10.58 22.31 22.30
N GLY A 16 -10.86 21.20 22.97
CA GLY A 16 -11.47 21.18 24.29
C GLY A 16 -10.63 21.80 25.41
N LYS A 17 -9.31 22.01 25.19
CA LYS A 17 -8.42 22.72 26.12
C LYS A 17 -8.45 24.23 25.95
N THR A 18 -8.95 24.71 24.84
CA THR A 18 -9.10 26.14 24.57
C THR A 18 -10.37 26.72 25.21
N ILE A 19 -11.30 25.84 25.62
CA ILE A 19 -12.53 26.25 26.30
C ILE A 19 -12.20 26.61 27.75
N PRO A 20 -12.56 27.82 28.22
CA PRO A 20 -12.35 28.20 29.61
C PRO A 20 -13.04 27.21 30.58
N PRO A 21 -12.41 26.88 31.74
CA PRO A 21 -12.98 25.94 32.70
C PRO A 21 -14.35 26.33 33.18
N ASP A 22 -14.59 27.62 33.40
CA ASP A 22 -15.90 28.14 33.85
C ASP A 22 -17.06 27.80 32.90
N ILE A 23 -16.77 27.69 31.61
CA ILE A 23 -17.74 27.29 30.58
C ILE A 23 -17.87 25.78 30.52
N LYS A 24 -16.74 25.06 30.60
CA LYS A 24 -16.70 23.60 30.49
C LYS A 24 -17.37 22.90 31.68
N ASP A 25 -17.18 23.41 32.89
CA ASP A 25 -17.68 22.80 34.12
C ASP A 25 -19.15 23.14 34.41
N ASN A 26 -19.75 24.04 33.64
CA ASN A 26 -21.13 24.43 33.82
C ASN A 26 -22.08 23.46 33.06
N PRO A 27 -22.97 22.72 33.76
CA PRO A 27 -23.91 21.76 33.14
C PRO A 27 -24.82 22.38 32.08
N GLN A 28 -25.08 23.69 32.16
CA GLN A 28 -25.95 24.38 31.18
C GLN A 28 -25.27 24.54 29.82
N ASN A 29 -23.95 24.40 29.77
CA ASN A 29 -23.15 24.56 28.54
C ASN A 29 -22.75 23.20 27.89
N GLU A 30 -23.28 22.10 28.38
CA GLU A 30 -22.99 20.75 27.86
C GLU A 30 -23.19 20.66 26.33
N ALA A 31 -24.27 21.24 25.83
CA ALA A 31 -24.55 21.28 24.39
C ALA A 31 -23.50 22.05 23.60
N TYR A 32 -22.92 23.10 24.17
CA TYR A 32 -21.83 23.88 23.56
C TYR A 32 -20.53 23.07 23.52
N VAL A 33 -20.21 22.37 24.59
CA VAL A 33 -19.00 21.50 24.64
C VAL A 33 -19.12 20.38 23.62
N LEU A 34 -20.26 19.69 23.57
CA LEU A 34 -20.53 18.65 22.56
C LEU A 34 -20.44 19.17 21.12
N PHE A 35 -20.96 20.37 20.86
CA PHE A 35 -20.86 21.00 19.56
C PHE A 35 -19.40 21.28 19.16
N THR A 36 -18.59 21.75 20.13
CA THR A 36 -17.17 22.01 19.90
C THR A 36 -16.39 20.72 19.64
N GLU A 37 -16.70 19.63 20.34
CA GLU A 37 -16.12 18.31 20.10
C GLU A 37 -16.49 17.75 18.73
N MET A 38 -17.73 17.94 18.30
CA MET A 38 -18.18 17.56 16.96
C MET A 38 -17.41 18.31 15.85
N ILE A 39 -17.14 19.61 16.07
CA ILE A 39 -16.31 20.39 15.16
C ILE A 39 -14.86 19.86 15.16
N ALA A 40 -14.28 19.56 16.32
CA ALA A 40 -12.95 18.98 16.42
C ALA A 40 -12.83 17.68 15.63
N GLN A 41 -13.78 16.76 15.80
CA GLN A 41 -13.82 15.49 15.06
C GLN A 41 -13.91 15.71 13.53
N HIS A 42 -14.63 16.73 13.09
CA HIS A 42 -14.69 17.05 11.66
C HIS A 42 -13.33 17.49 11.12
N PHE A 43 -12.58 18.31 11.87
CA PHE A 43 -11.23 18.72 11.50
C PHE A 43 -10.23 17.55 11.55
N ASP A 44 -10.37 16.63 12.48
CA ASP A 44 -9.55 15.41 12.54
C ASP A 44 -9.78 14.53 11.29
N GLY A 45 -11.06 14.42 10.85
CA GLY A 45 -11.38 13.76 9.59
C GLY A 45 -10.71 14.43 8.39
N ILE A 46 -10.73 15.75 8.29
CA ILE A 46 -10.05 16.49 7.20
C ILE A 46 -8.54 16.26 7.28
N TRP A 47 -7.95 16.30 8.46
CA TRP A 47 -6.53 16.04 8.65
C TRP A 47 -6.13 14.63 8.20
N ALA A 48 -6.91 13.61 8.56
CA ALA A 48 -6.68 12.24 8.13
C ALA A 48 -6.73 12.10 6.60
N TYR A 49 -7.62 12.83 5.92
CA TYR A 49 -7.63 12.87 4.45
C TYR A 49 -6.39 13.53 3.87
N ILE A 50 -5.93 14.64 4.44
CA ILE A 50 -4.72 15.34 4.00
C ILE A 50 -3.51 14.45 4.17
N ASP A 51 -3.36 13.82 5.33
CA ASP A 51 -2.27 12.89 5.64
C ASP A 51 -2.26 11.71 4.66
N SER A 52 -3.41 11.09 4.42
CA SER A 52 -3.57 10.00 3.44
C SER A 52 -3.21 10.41 2.00
N ILE A 53 -3.43 11.69 1.63
CA ILE A 53 -3.05 12.20 0.30
C ILE A 53 -1.53 12.32 0.20
N THR A 54 -0.86 12.77 1.25
CA THR A 54 0.61 12.87 1.26
C THR A 54 1.26 11.50 1.19
N ASP A 55 0.73 10.51 1.87
CA ASP A 55 1.23 9.12 1.84
C ASP A 55 1.19 8.50 0.44
N LYS A 56 0.23 8.88 -0.39
CA LYS A 56 0.13 8.39 -1.78
C LYS A 56 1.31 8.79 -2.66
N TYR A 57 2.04 9.84 -2.32
CA TYR A 57 3.25 10.27 -3.03
C TYR A 57 4.51 9.58 -2.54
N GLN A 58 4.47 8.89 -1.43
CA GLN A 58 5.60 8.11 -0.94
C GLN A 58 5.84 6.92 -1.87
N ALA A 59 7.09 6.74 -2.27
CA ALA A 59 7.49 5.66 -3.16
C ALA A 59 7.66 4.33 -2.40
N ASP A 60 6.79 4.06 -1.44
CA ASP A 60 6.78 2.80 -0.71
C ASP A 60 5.87 1.79 -1.40
N SER A 61 6.38 0.58 -1.58
CA SER A 61 5.65 -0.54 -2.18
C SER A 61 4.98 -1.45 -1.14
N GLY A 62 5.16 -1.17 0.15
CA GLY A 62 4.52 -1.92 1.22
C GLY A 62 2.98 -1.91 1.10
N LEU A 63 2.34 -2.96 1.60
CA LEU A 63 0.88 -3.12 1.45
C LEU A 63 0.09 -2.02 2.13
N ASN A 64 0.63 -1.48 3.23
CA ASN A 64 -0.04 -0.49 4.08
C ASN A 64 0.43 0.95 3.80
N ASP A 65 1.53 1.11 3.06
CA ASP A 65 2.18 2.39 2.83
C ASP A 65 1.99 2.85 1.38
N GLY A 66 2.13 4.13 1.11
CA GLY A 66 2.03 4.69 -0.22
C GLY A 66 0.61 4.64 -0.81
N ILE A 67 0.51 4.45 -2.13
CA ILE A 67 -0.78 4.36 -2.81
C ILE A 67 -1.59 3.16 -2.33
N SER A 68 -2.90 3.34 -2.11
CA SER A 68 -3.79 2.26 -1.70
C SER A 68 -3.73 1.07 -2.68
N LYS A 69 -3.62 -0.13 -2.14
CA LYS A 69 -3.57 -1.38 -2.92
C LYS A 69 -4.81 -1.60 -3.81
N GLU A 70 -5.95 -1.00 -3.45
CA GLU A 70 -7.18 -1.11 -4.23
C GLU A 70 -7.22 -0.13 -5.40
N LEU A 71 -6.52 1.00 -5.31
CA LEU A 71 -6.51 2.04 -6.34
C LEU A 71 -5.39 1.86 -7.37
N VAL A 72 -4.34 1.10 -7.05
CA VAL A 72 -3.15 0.99 -7.89
C VAL A 72 -3.44 0.45 -9.29
N PHE A 73 -4.38 -0.48 -9.42
CA PHE A 73 -4.79 -1.02 -10.72
C PHE A 73 -5.36 0.06 -11.63
N ASN A 74 -6.29 0.85 -11.10
CA ASN A 74 -6.90 1.95 -11.85
C ASN A 74 -5.88 3.02 -12.21
N ALA A 75 -4.99 3.37 -11.27
CA ALA A 75 -3.94 4.36 -11.48
C ALA A 75 -2.90 3.92 -12.55
N LEU A 76 -2.61 2.63 -12.66
CA LEU A 76 -1.77 2.08 -13.75
C LEU A 76 -2.50 2.13 -15.08
N THR A 77 -3.77 1.75 -15.11
CA THR A 77 -4.60 1.77 -16.32
C THR A 77 -4.75 3.18 -16.87
N GLU A 78 -4.96 4.19 -16.02
CA GLU A 78 -5.00 5.61 -16.42
C GLU A 78 -3.69 6.11 -17.04
N ARG A 79 -2.55 5.53 -16.61
CA ARG A 79 -1.23 5.80 -17.21
C ARG A 79 -0.96 5.00 -18.48
N GLY A 80 -1.93 4.19 -18.95
CA GLY A 80 -1.80 3.35 -20.14
C GLY A 80 -0.95 2.09 -19.91
N ILE A 81 -0.69 1.72 -18.66
CA ILE A 81 0.06 0.51 -18.31
C ILE A 81 -0.95 -0.59 -17.99
N ARG A 82 -0.89 -1.68 -18.74
CA ARG A 82 -1.71 -2.86 -18.45
C ARG A 82 -1.06 -3.68 -17.34
N ALA A 83 -1.76 -3.80 -16.23
CA ALA A 83 -1.35 -4.64 -15.12
C ALA A 83 -2.01 -6.02 -15.26
N TYR A 84 -1.21 -7.06 -15.17
CA TYR A 84 -1.68 -8.45 -15.22
C TYR A 84 -1.44 -9.12 -13.88
N SER A 85 -2.37 -9.97 -13.46
CA SER A 85 -2.15 -10.86 -12.33
C SER A 85 -1.25 -12.01 -12.77
N GLN A 86 -0.19 -12.29 -12.01
CA GLN A 86 0.67 -13.44 -12.28
C GLN A 86 0.08 -14.76 -11.73
N PHE A 87 -1.03 -14.71 -11.00
CA PHE A 87 -1.66 -15.83 -10.33
C PHE A 87 -3.07 -16.11 -10.84
N GLU A 88 -3.30 -15.98 -12.15
CA GLU A 88 -4.64 -16.16 -12.75
C GLU A 88 -5.26 -17.54 -12.48
N ASN A 89 -4.44 -18.58 -12.38
CA ASN A 89 -4.87 -19.95 -12.16
C ASN A 89 -4.81 -20.41 -10.70
N SER A 90 -4.65 -19.47 -9.76
CA SER A 90 -4.65 -19.79 -8.34
C SER A 90 -6.06 -20.05 -7.82
N SER A 91 -6.18 -20.92 -6.81
CA SER A 91 -7.45 -21.08 -6.13
C SER A 91 -7.84 -19.79 -5.43
N ILE A 92 -9.14 -19.56 -5.23
CA ILE A 92 -9.63 -18.36 -4.55
C ILE A 92 -9.11 -18.26 -3.11
N TYR A 93 -8.91 -19.40 -2.47
CA TYR A 93 -8.38 -19.46 -1.11
C TYR A 93 -6.91 -19.06 -1.06
N GLU A 94 -6.08 -19.55 -1.97
CA GLU A 94 -4.68 -19.15 -2.09
C GLU A 94 -4.55 -17.65 -2.40
N TYR A 95 -5.45 -17.15 -3.25
CA TYR A 95 -5.43 -15.75 -3.66
C TYR A 95 -5.78 -14.81 -2.51
N LEU A 96 -6.76 -15.18 -1.66
CA LEU A 96 -7.25 -14.35 -0.56
C LEU A 96 -6.52 -14.59 0.75
N LEU A 97 -6.18 -15.85 1.06
CA LEU A 97 -5.65 -16.24 2.37
C LEU A 97 -4.13 -16.50 2.36
N GLY A 98 -3.56 -16.70 1.19
CA GLY A 98 -2.15 -17.04 1.03
C GLY A 98 -1.89 -18.53 1.00
N ASP A 99 -0.63 -18.88 0.76
CA ASP A 99 -0.12 -20.25 0.75
C ASP A 99 0.94 -20.39 1.85
N ASP A 100 0.87 -21.45 2.63
CA ASP A 100 1.85 -21.78 3.66
C ASP A 100 3.13 -22.43 3.09
N GLY A 101 3.22 -22.54 1.77
CA GLY A 101 4.32 -23.24 1.08
C GLY A 101 4.23 -24.76 1.12
N SER A 102 3.27 -25.33 1.84
CA SER A 102 3.02 -26.78 1.88
C SER A 102 2.08 -27.24 0.76
N GLY A 103 1.42 -26.32 0.09
CA GLY A 103 0.42 -26.60 -0.95
C GLY A 103 -0.87 -27.20 -0.40
N THR A 104 -1.02 -27.29 0.89
CA THR A 104 -2.21 -27.84 1.57
C THR A 104 -2.86 -26.79 2.44
N PHE A 105 -4.15 -26.53 2.19
CA PHE A 105 -4.97 -25.74 3.10
C PHE A 105 -5.38 -26.61 4.28
N GLN A 106 -5.18 -26.12 5.49
CA GLN A 106 -5.72 -26.76 6.67
C GLN A 106 -7.19 -26.40 6.82
N TYR A 107 -8.04 -27.44 6.80
CA TYR A 107 -9.46 -27.32 7.09
C TYR A 107 -9.68 -27.63 8.56
N GLU A 108 -10.11 -26.66 9.35
CA GLU A 108 -10.66 -26.94 10.67
C GLU A 108 -12.17 -27.11 10.56
N SER A 109 -12.65 -28.29 10.93
CA SER A 109 -14.09 -28.57 11.04
C SER A 109 -14.52 -28.31 12.45
N THR A 110 -15.24 -27.22 12.69
CA THR A 110 -15.88 -26.91 13.97
C THR A 110 -17.39 -26.97 13.74
N ASP A 111 -18.08 -27.82 14.49
CA ASP A 111 -19.56 -27.98 14.45
C ASP A 111 -20.15 -28.32 13.08
N GLY A 112 -19.46 -29.13 12.28
CA GLY A 112 -19.94 -29.59 10.97
C GLY A 112 -19.83 -28.56 9.85
N SER A 113 -19.28 -27.39 10.09
CA SER A 113 -18.91 -26.41 9.08
C SER A 113 -17.41 -26.52 8.80
N THR A 114 -17.04 -26.61 7.53
CA THR A 114 -15.64 -26.60 7.10
C THR A 114 -15.19 -25.13 7.03
N MET A 115 -14.35 -24.69 7.96
CA MET A 115 -13.72 -23.38 7.89
C MET A 115 -12.33 -23.51 7.28
N VAL A 116 -12.05 -22.70 6.29
CA VAL A 116 -10.70 -22.54 5.73
C VAL A 116 -10.03 -21.42 6.47
N SER A 117 -9.00 -21.73 7.24
CA SER A 117 -8.18 -20.72 7.92
C SER A 117 -6.75 -20.73 7.38
N ALA A 118 -6.17 -19.56 7.17
CA ALA A 118 -4.74 -19.40 6.96
C ALA A 118 -4.04 -19.59 8.30
N SER A 119 -3.64 -20.82 8.63
CA SER A 119 -3.05 -21.15 9.94
C SER A 119 -1.64 -20.64 10.13
N ASN A 120 -0.97 -20.13 9.10
CA ASN A 120 0.38 -19.60 9.18
C ASN A 120 0.38 -18.07 9.21
N ALA A 121 0.84 -17.51 10.32
CA ALA A 121 1.03 -16.06 10.48
C ALA A 121 2.02 -15.43 9.48
N GLY A 122 2.72 -16.22 8.66
CA GLY A 122 3.67 -15.78 7.66
C GLY A 122 3.19 -15.93 6.21
N SER A 123 1.99 -16.46 5.96
CA SER A 123 1.50 -16.60 4.59
C SER A 123 0.97 -15.26 4.08
N ILE A 124 1.48 -14.83 2.92
CA ILE A 124 1.03 -13.60 2.26
C ILE A 124 0.04 -13.98 1.17
N PRO A 125 -1.17 -13.38 1.14
CA PRO A 125 -2.12 -13.59 0.06
C PRO A 125 -1.51 -13.31 -1.31
N LYS A 126 -1.72 -14.20 -2.29
CA LYS A 126 -1.21 -14.02 -3.66
C LYS A 126 -1.73 -12.74 -4.31
N GLY A 127 -2.95 -12.35 -3.97
CA GLY A 127 -3.53 -11.07 -4.37
C GLY A 127 -2.73 -9.87 -3.85
N ASP A 128 -2.25 -9.92 -2.63
CA ASP A 128 -1.47 -8.85 -2.03
C ASP A 128 -0.06 -8.78 -2.62
N ILE A 129 0.58 -9.90 -2.92
CA ILE A 129 1.86 -9.95 -3.65
C ILE A 129 1.71 -9.27 -5.02
N THR A 130 0.65 -9.57 -5.75
CA THR A 130 0.36 -8.95 -7.05
C THR A 130 0.21 -7.44 -6.91
N LYS A 131 -0.54 -6.98 -5.91
CA LYS A 131 -0.76 -5.55 -5.65
C LYS A 131 0.52 -4.83 -5.24
N GLU A 132 1.40 -5.47 -4.48
CA GLU A 132 2.72 -4.93 -4.15
C GLU A 132 3.59 -4.73 -5.40
N ILE A 133 3.62 -5.70 -6.31
CA ILE A 133 4.33 -5.57 -7.59
C ILE A 133 3.74 -4.42 -8.42
N TRP A 134 2.42 -4.28 -8.46
CA TRP A 134 1.77 -3.16 -9.14
C TRP A 134 2.12 -1.81 -8.51
N LYS A 135 2.27 -1.71 -7.19
CA LYS A 135 2.76 -0.49 -6.54
C LYS A 135 4.18 -0.15 -6.98
N ARG A 136 5.08 -1.13 -7.03
CA ARG A 136 6.46 -0.93 -7.54
C ARG A 136 6.43 -0.45 -8.99
N LEU A 137 5.59 -1.05 -9.80
CA LEU A 137 5.42 -0.65 -11.21
C LEU A 137 4.87 0.77 -11.32
N TYR A 138 3.90 1.15 -10.48
CA TYR A 138 3.32 2.49 -10.45
C TYR A 138 4.37 3.57 -10.12
N HIS A 139 5.18 3.36 -9.10
CA HIS A 139 6.22 4.31 -8.71
C HIS A 139 7.35 4.42 -9.75
N ASN A 140 7.69 3.32 -10.40
CA ASN A 140 8.70 3.30 -11.46
C ASN A 140 8.14 3.69 -12.85
N ALA A 141 6.84 3.83 -13.01
CA ALA A 141 6.19 4.10 -14.29
C ALA A 141 6.77 5.32 -15.04
N PRO A 142 7.03 6.48 -14.42
CA PRO A 142 7.60 7.62 -15.12
C PRO A 142 8.98 7.33 -15.73
N TYR A 143 9.82 6.59 -15.01
CA TYR A 143 11.13 6.19 -15.46
C TYR A 143 11.03 5.17 -16.61
N LEU A 144 10.19 4.15 -16.47
CA LEU A 144 9.98 3.11 -17.47
C LEU A 144 9.44 3.68 -18.78
N LEU A 145 8.49 4.62 -18.69
CA LEU A 145 7.94 5.29 -19.89
C LEU A 145 8.99 6.14 -20.62
N LYS A 146 9.89 6.80 -19.89
CA LYS A 146 11.00 7.57 -20.47
C LYS A 146 12.08 6.70 -21.11
N THR A 147 12.32 5.53 -20.54
CA THR A 147 13.40 4.62 -20.96
C THR A 147 12.90 3.46 -21.83
N LYS A 148 11.64 3.52 -22.25
CA LYS A 148 11.03 2.52 -23.11
C LYS A 148 11.88 2.23 -24.36
N GLY A 149 12.14 0.95 -24.63
CA GLY A 149 12.94 0.49 -25.79
C GLY A 149 14.45 0.53 -25.57
N THR A 150 14.94 0.86 -24.38
CA THR A 150 16.37 0.80 -24.05
C THR A 150 16.69 -0.40 -23.14
N GLU A 151 17.96 -0.87 -23.20
CA GLU A 151 18.46 -1.90 -22.29
C GLU A 151 18.23 -1.53 -20.81
N ARG A 152 18.46 -0.25 -20.46
CA ARG A 152 18.25 0.27 -19.12
C ARG A 152 16.79 0.19 -18.69
N GLY A 153 15.85 0.50 -19.59
CA GLY A 153 14.42 0.39 -19.34
C GLY A 153 13.98 -1.06 -19.11
N LEU A 154 14.54 -2.00 -19.89
CA LEU A 154 14.24 -3.42 -19.72
C LEU A 154 14.76 -3.96 -18.38
N LYS A 155 16.00 -3.61 -18.00
CA LYS A 155 16.59 -3.97 -16.71
C LYS A 155 15.76 -3.42 -15.54
N ALA A 156 15.35 -2.15 -15.62
CA ALA A 156 14.50 -1.54 -14.60
C ALA A 156 13.13 -2.22 -14.49
N LEU A 157 12.50 -2.59 -15.61
CA LEU A 157 11.24 -3.32 -15.61
C LEU A 157 11.38 -4.67 -14.90
N ILE A 158 12.42 -5.43 -15.22
CA ILE A 158 12.66 -6.74 -14.61
C ILE A 158 12.98 -6.60 -13.11
N ALA A 159 13.71 -5.55 -12.73
CA ALA A 159 13.98 -5.24 -11.33
C ALA A 159 12.70 -4.93 -10.53
N THR A 160 11.67 -4.35 -11.15
CA THR A 160 10.37 -4.15 -10.48
C THR A 160 9.69 -5.45 -10.09
N TYR A 161 9.94 -6.53 -10.82
CA TYR A 161 9.47 -7.88 -10.49
C TYR A 161 10.35 -8.61 -9.47
N GLY A 162 11.39 -7.96 -8.95
CA GLY A 162 12.26 -8.51 -7.90
C GLY A 162 13.48 -9.27 -8.40
N ILE A 163 13.79 -9.23 -9.69
CA ILE A 163 15.01 -9.86 -10.25
C ILE A 163 16.13 -8.81 -10.29
N PRO A 164 17.18 -8.96 -9.47
CA PRO A 164 18.27 -7.99 -9.44
C PRO A 164 19.12 -8.02 -10.71
N GLU A 165 19.71 -6.88 -11.05
CA GLU A 165 20.58 -6.75 -12.23
C GLU A 165 21.80 -7.69 -12.18
N SER A 166 22.26 -8.08 -11.01
CA SER A 166 23.39 -8.99 -10.82
C SER A 166 23.16 -10.39 -11.41
N VAL A 167 21.90 -10.80 -11.54
CA VAL A 167 21.51 -12.12 -12.08
C VAL A 167 21.19 -12.05 -13.56
N LEU A 168 20.82 -10.85 -14.07
CA LEU A 168 20.33 -10.68 -15.43
C LEU A 168 21.37 -10.02 -16.32
N HIS A 169 21.85 -10.76 -17.33
CA HIS A 169 22.66 -10.22 -18.41
C HIS A 169 21.82 -9.98 -19.66
N VAL A 170 21.57 -8.72 -19.98
CA VAL A 170 20.93 -8.32 -21.23
C VAL A 170 22.00 -7.99 -22.25
N LYS A 171 21.94 -8.61 -23.45
CA LYS A 171 22.82 -8.32 -24.56
C LYS A 171 21.99 -7.84 -25.75
N GLU A 172 22.38 -6.71 -26.29
CA GLU A 172 21.81 -6.20 -27.52
C GLU A 172 22.60 -6.75 -28.74
N TYR A 173 21.85 -7.27 -29.73
CA TYR A 173 22.41 -7.79 -30.97
C TYR A 173 21.90 -6.94 -32.15
N GLY A 174 22.78 -6.70 -33.13
CA GLY A 174 22.42 -5.98 -34.37
C GLY A 174 22.59 -4.48 -34.31
N GLY A 175 23.16 -3.94 -33.24
CA GLY A 175 23.61 -2.55 -33.19
C GLY A 175 24.89 -2.33 -34.06
N PRO A 176 25.19 -1.09 -34.46
CA PRO A 176 26.44 -0.79 -35.12
C PRO A 176 27.59 -1.20 -34.22
N SER A 177 28.58 -1.90 -34.81
CA SER A 177 29.80 -2.30 -34.11
C SER A 177 30.46 -1.05 -33.52
N GLN A 178 30.41 -0.91 -32.19
CA GLN A 178 31.22 0.08 -31.52
C GLN A 178 32.67 -0.40 -31.62
N ASP A 179 33.43 0.22 -32.50
CA ASP A 179 34.86 0.09 -32.46
C ASP A 179 35.33 0.49 -31.06
N LYS A 180 35.72 -0.51 -30.30
CA LYS A 180 36.43 -0.28 -29.04
C LYS A 180 37.81 0.26 -29.39
N THR A 181 37.85 1.56 -29.70
CA THR A 181 39.10 2.30 -29.64
C THR A 181 39.53 2.28 -28.19
N GLY A 182 40.50 1.41 -27.93
CA GLY A 182 41.07 1.25 -26.62
C GLY A 182 41.69 2.56 -26.12
N PHE A 183 41.47 2.79 -24.85
CA PHE A 183 42.39 3.51 -24.00
C PHE A 183 42.77 2.57 -22.85
#